data_c5b9075e2668172ae1346dadccaf8fbb
#
_entry.id   c5b9075e2668172ae1346dadccaf8fbb
#
_cell.length_a   1.000
_cell.length_b   1.000
_cell.length_c   1.000
_cell.angle_alpha   90.00
_cell.angle_beta   90.00
_cell.angle_gamma   90.00
#
_symmetry.space_group_name_H-M   'P 1'
#
loop_
_entity.id
_entity.type
_entity.pdbx_description
1 polymer ?
#
loop_
_entity_poly.entity_id
_entity_poly.type
_entity_poly.pdbx_seq_one_letter_code
_entity_poly.pdbx_strand_id
1 'polypeptide(L)'
;YEIRPRDWEFRRVLFRSKTRPDTGTAYFGDTLDLTRMSEYQIAQAGIGRKFQKPTVFEALTVFENLELALKADKSVWASLAARLNGEQRERIEQVLTTLRLLPLAGRQAGLLSHGQKQFLEIGMLLVQEPQLLLLDEPVAGMTDAETEFTAELFKGLADKHSLMVVEHDMGFVGSIADHVTVLHQGSVLAQGSLEQVQADERVVEVYL
;
A
#
# COMPACT_ATOMS: atom_id res chain seq x y z
N TYR A 1 -14.82 -4.83 -4.75
CA TYR A 1 -14.71 -5.70 -3.55
C TYR A 1 -15.25 -4.89 -2.37
N GLU A 2 -16.38 -5.35 -1.79
CA GLU A 2 -17.00 -4.68 -0.67
C GLU A 2 -16.34 -5.16 0.62
N ILE A 3 -15.44 -4.37 1.19
CA ILE A 3 -14.96 -4.58 2.55
C ILE A 3 -16.01 -3.96 3.47
N ARG A 4 -16.78 -4.78 4.19
CA ARG A 4 -17.75 -4.30 5.18
C ARG A 4 -17.01 -3.98 6.49
N PRO A 5 -16.80 -2.71 6.84
CA PRO A 5 -16.19 -2.37 8.11
C PRO A 5 -17.24 -2.52 9.22
N ARG A 6 -17.03 -3.48 10.08
CA ARG A 6 -17.52 -3.42 11.44
C ARG A 6 -16.28 -3.29 12.31
N ASP A 7 -16.15 -2.12 12.95
CA ASP A 7 -15.21 -1.78 14.01
C ASP A 7 -13.77 -1.37 13.62
N TRP A 8 -13.24 -0.42 14.36
CA TRP A 8 -11.88 0.14 14.31
C TRP A 8 -10.76 -0.93 14.42
N GLU A 9 -11.08 -2.11 14.92
CA GLU A 9 -10.20 -3.28 14.97
C GLU A 9 -9.77 -3.73 13.58
N PHE A 10 -10.58 -3.50 12.55
CA PHE A 10 -10.25 -3.74 11.16
C PHE A 10 -8.94 -3.05 10.73
N ARG A 11 -8.75 -1.78 11.12
CA ARG A 11 -7.50 -1.04 10.87
C ARG A 11 -6.32 -1.72 11.57
N ARG A 12 -6.49 -2.19 12.82
CA ARG A 12 -5.44 -2.88 13.57
C ARG A 12 -5.10 -4.25 12.96
N VAL A 13 -6.08 -4.99 12.50
CA VAL A 13 -5.89 -6.30 11.87
C VAL A 13 -5.19 -6.16 10.53
N LEU A 14 -5.66 -5.28 9.66
CA LEU A 14 -5.09 -5.09 8.33
C LEU A 14 -3.76 -4.31 8.35
N PHE A 15 -3.70 -3.21 9.12
CA PHE A 15 -2.52 -2.34 9.12
C PHE A 15 -1.47 -2.68 10.17
N ARG A 16 -1.77 -3.47 11.20
CA ARG A 16 -0.77 -3.87 12.19
C ARG A 16 -0.48 -5.36 12.27
N SER A 17 -1.25 -6.21 11.58
CA SER A 17 -1.15 -7.69 11.46
C SER A 17 -0.64 -8.48 12.70
N LYS A 18 -0.06 -7.80 13.69
CA LYS A 18 0.44 -8.37 14.96
C LYS A 18 -0.64 -8.51 16.03
N THR A 19 -1.80 -7.90 15.84
CA THR A 19 -2.90 -7.96 16.81
C THR A 19 -4.10 -8.61 16.16
N ARG A 20 -4.55 -9.72 16.73
CA ARG A 20 -5.84 -10.31 16.37
C ARG A 20 -6.96 -9.51 17.01
N PRO A 21 -8.13 -9.36 16.36
CA PRO A 21 -9.27 -8.74 17.01
C PRO A 21 -9.74 -9.63 18.16
N ASP A 22 -10.17 -9.01 19.27
CA ASP A 22 -10.78 -9.74 20.38
C ASP A 22 -12.14 -10.30 19.98
N THR A 23 -12.85 -9.59 19.11
CA THR A 23 -14.15 -9.96 18.55
C THR A 23 -14.27 -9.49 17.10
N GLY A 24 -15.16 -10.14 16.33
CA GLY A 24 -15.42 -9.76 14.94
C GLY A 24 -14.63 -10.59 13.93
N THR A 25 -14.89 -10.33 12.65
CA THR A 25 -14.28 -11.03 11.50
C THR A 25 -13.90 -10.02 10.42
N ALA A 26 -12.83 -10.31 9.68
CA ALA A 26 -12.40 -9.52 8.54
C ALA A 26 -12.22 -10.46 7.33
N TYR A 27 -12.95 -10.20 6.25
CA TYR A 27 -12.89 -11.01 5.04
C TYR A 27 -12.24 -10.25 3.89
N PHE A 28 -11.44 -10.95 3.11
CA PHE A 28 -10.98 -10.51 1.81
C PHE A 28 -11.71 -11.31 0.73
N GLY A 29 -12.50 -10.62 -0.10
CA GLY A 29 -13.51 -11.27 -0.91
C GLY A 29 -14.57 -11.96 -0.03
N ASP A 30 -15.23 -12.98 -0.58
CA ASP A 30 -16.34 -13.65 0.11
C ASP A 30 -15.90 -14.81 1.03
N THR A 31 -14.63 -15.23 0.94
CA THR A 31 -14.21 -16.53 1.51
C THR A 31 -12.99 -16.49 2.42
N LEU A 32 -12.11 -15.50 2.30
CA LEU A 32 -10.85 -15.48 3.04
C LEU A 32 -10.98 -14.70 4.36
N ASP A 33 -11.09 -15.43 5.47
CA ASP A 33 -11.08 -14.85 6.82
C ASP A 33 -9.66 -14.47 7.24
N LEU A 34 -9.34 -13.18 7.14
CA LEU A 34 -8.01 -12.64 7.45
C LEU A 34 -7.64 -12.76 8.94
N THR A 35 -8.63 -12.88 9.83
CA THR A 35 -8.40 -13.00 11.27
C THR A 35 -7.72 -14.31 11.65
N ARG A 36 -7.82 -15.32 10.77
CA ARG A 36 -7.24 -16.67 10.96
C ARG A 36 -5.94 -16.88 10.18
N MET A 37 -5.54 -15.91 9.35
CA MET A 37 -4.37 -16.02 8.48
C MET A 37 -3.12 -15.46 9.17
N SER A 38 -1.95 -16.01 8.83
CA SER A 38 -0.66 -15.42 9.13
C SER A 38 -0.34 -14.27 8.16
N GLU A 39 0.59 -13.36 8.52
CA GLU A 39 1.05 -12.28 7.63
C GLU A 39 1.51 -12.81 6.26
N TYR A 40 2.21 -13.93 6.25
CA TYR A 40 2.66 -14.59 5.03
C TYR A 40 1.48 -15.06 4.15
N GLN A 41 0.46 -15.66 4.74
CA GLN A 41 -0.75 -16.09 4.02
C GLN A 41 -1.52 -14.89 3.48
N ILE A 42 -1.62 -13.80 4.23
CA ILE A 42 -2.24 -12.54 3.80
C ILE A 42 -1.50 -11.97 2.58
N ALA A 43 -0.17 -11.93 2.62
CA ALA A 43 0.63 -11.49 1.48
C ALA A 43 0.48 -12.41 0.25
N GLN A 44 0.42 -13.74 0.46
CA GLN A 44 0.17 -14.68 -0.62
C GLN A 44 -1.23 -14.56 -1.22
N ALA A 45 -2.23 -14.16 -0.43
CA ALA A 45 -3.58 -13.88 -0.90
C ALA A 45 -3.67 -12.64 -1.80
N GLY A 46 -2.56 -11.93 -2.02
CA GLY A 46 -2.50 -10.75 -2.88
C GLY A 46 -2.78 -9.43 -2.15
N ILE A 47 -2.58 -9.39 -0.85
CA ILE A 47 -2.68 -8.14 -0.07
C ILE A 47 -1.27 -7.59 0.16
N GLY A 48 -0.95 -6.50 -0.52
CA GLY A 48 0.29 -5.75 -0.32
C GLY A 48 0.11 -4.68 0.74
N ARG A 49 1.14 -4.50 1.59
CA ARG A 49 1.09 -3.51 2.66
C ARG A 49 2.35 -2.65 2.69
N LYS A 50 2.15 -1.33 2.68
CA LYS A 50 3.19 -0.34 2.93
C LYS A 50 3.16 0.11 4.38
N PHE A 51 4.32 0.12 5.02
CA PHE A 51 4.49 0.64 6.38
C PHE A 51 4.76 2.15 6.37
N GLN A 52 4.59 2.82 7.51
CA GLN A 52 4.88 4.25 7.66
C GLN A 52 6.34 4.61 7.35
N LYS A 53 7.29 3.75 7.77
CA LYS A 53 8.72 3.96 7.46
C LYS A 53 9.11 3.11 6.27
N PRO A 54 9.78 3.69 5.26
CA PRO A 54 10.25 2.91 4.11
C PRO A 54 11.16 1.75 4.55
N THR A 55 10.87 0.56 4.06
CA THR A 55 11.58 -0.68 4.38
C THR A 55 12.38 -1.16 3.17
N VAL A 56 13.21 -0.27 2.62
CA VAL A 56 14.08 -0.58 1.49
C VAL A 56 15.43 -1.14 1.96
N PHE A 57 16.03 -2.01 1.16
CA PHE A 57 17.40 -2.53 1.39
C PHE A 57 18.40 -1.50 0.89
N GLU A 58 18.91 -0.67 1.79
CA GLU A 58 19.72 0.51 1.46
C GLU A 58 21.04 0.18 0.75
N ALA A 59 21.63 -0.99 1.05
CA ALA A 59 22.88 -1.45 0.42
C ALA A 59 22.69 -1.96 -1.01
N LEU A 60 21.47 -2.28 -1.40
CA LEU A 60 21.14 -2.78 -2.72
C LEU A 60 20.76 -1.64 -3.66
N THR A 61 20.86 -1.87 -4.95
CA THR A 61 20.36 -0.95 -5.97
C THR A 61 18.84 -0.91 -5.98
N VAL A 62 18.27 0.11 -6.61
CA VAL A 62 16.83 0.24 -6.84
C VAL A 62 16.29 -0.98 -7.57
N PHE A 63 17.00 -1.45 -8.61
CA PHE A 63 16.61 -2.63 -9.36
C PHE A 63 16.63 -3.91 -8.50
N GLU A 64 17.71 -4.13 -7.73
CA GLU A 64 17.83 -5.30 -6.85
C GLU A 64 16.79 -5.34 -5.74
N ASN A 65 16.33 -4.18 -5.23
CA ASN A 65 15.22 -4.13 -4.29
C ASN A 65 13.92 -4.69 -4.90
N LEU A 66 13.62 -4.34 -6.16
CA LEU A 66 12.45 -4.85 -6.87
C LEU A 66 12.61 -6.33 -7.22
N GLU A 67 13.82 -6.75 -7.60
CA GLU A 67 14.14 -8.16 -7.87
C GLU A 67 13.87 -9.04 -6.64
N LEU A 68 14.32 -8.61 -5.45
CA LEU A 68 14.06 -9.33 -4.19
C LEU A 68 12.57 -9.39 -3.83
N ALA A 69 11.79 -8.39 -4.25
CA ALA A 69 10.37 -8.33 -3.97
C ALA A 69 9.52 -9.20 -4.90
N LEU A 70 10.05 -9.66 -6.02
CA LEU A 70 9.32 -10.54 -6.95
C LEU A 70 8.80 -11.80 -6.27
N LYS A 71 7.61 -12.22 -6.68
CA LYS A 71 7.10 -13.57 -6.35
C LYS A 71 7.97 -14.62 -7.06
N ALA A 72 8.84 -15.25 -6.31
CA ALA A 72 9.66 -16.36 -6.79
C ALA A 72 9.51 -17.57 -5.87
N ASP A 73 9.76 -18.75 -6.39
CA ASP A 73 9.93 -19.94 -5.56
C ASP A 73 11.17 -19.74 -4.69
N LYS A 74 10.96 -19.57 -3.37
CA LYS A 74 12.00 -19.32 -2.37
C LYS A 74 12.64 -20.61 -1.86
N SER A 75 12.56 -21.71 -2.62
CA SER A 75 13.33 -22.90 -2.31
C SER A 75 14.84 -22.60 -2.42
N VAL A 76 15.65 -23.24 -1.57
CA VAL A 76 17.11 -23.01 -1.54
C VAL A 76 17.73 -23.28 -2.92
N TRP A 77 17.26 -24.30 -3.61
CA TRP A 77 17.75 -24.67 -4.96
C TRP A 77 17.32 -23.69 -6.04
N ALA A 78 16.08 -23.20 -5.98
CA ALA A 78 15.62 -22.17 -6.90
C ALA A 78 16.37 -20.84 -6.68
N SER A 79 16.66 -20.48 -5.42
CA SER A 79 17.42 -19.26 -5.08
C SER A 79 18.87 -19.31 -5.54
N LEU A 80 19.53 -20.46 -5.49
CA LEU A 80 20.90 -20.64 -5.97
C LEU A 80 21.02 -20.63 -7.50
N ALA A 81 19.95 -21.01 -8.22
CA ALA A 81 19.85 -21.01 -9.67
C ALA A 81 19.09 -19.81 -10.23
N ALA A 82 18.62 -18.90 -9.36
CA ALA A 82 17.76 -17.79 -9.75
C ALA A 82 18.48 -16.85 -10.72
N ARG A 83 18.00 -16.85 -11.96
CA ARG A 83 18.26 -15.80 -12.93
C ARG A 83 16.93 -15.22 -13.31
N LEU A 84 16.85 -13.87 -13.34
CA LEU A 84 15.69 -13.19 -13.87
C LEU A 84 15.41 -13.70 -15.28
N ASN A 85 14.18 -14.12 -15.52
CA ASN A 85 13.71 -14.36 -16.88
C ASN A 85 13.37 -13.01 -17.55
N GLY A 86 13.13 -13.04 -18.88
CA GLY A 86 12.84 -11.83 -19.64
C GLY A 86 11.58 -11.12 -19.13
N GLU A 87 10.53 -11.86 -18.80
CA GLU A 87 9.24 -11.31 -18.30
C GLU A 87 9.40 -10.61 -16.94
N GLN A 88 10.16 -11.22 -16.03
CA GLN A 88 10.44 -10.64 -14.72
C GLN A 88 11.22 -9.32 -14.82
N ARG A 89 12.21 -9.29 -15.72
CA ARG A 89 12.99 -8.08 -15.98
C ARG A 89 12.13 -6.97 -16.57
N GLU A 90 11.35 -7.30 -17.59
CA GLU A 90 10.43 -6.35 -18.24
C GLU A 90 9.43 -5.78 -17.22
N ARG A 91 8.90 -6.63 -16.33
CA ARG A 91 8.02 -6.21 -15.26
C ARG A 91 8.67 -5.21 -14.31
N ILE A 92 9.91 -5.49 -13.86
CA ILE A 92 10.65 -4.54 -13.02
C ILE A 92 10.82 -3.20 -13.75
N GLU A 93 11.22 -3.22 -15.03
CA GLU A 93 11.41 -2.03 -15.84
C GLU A 93 10.11 -1.24 -16.04
N GLN A 94 8.97 -1.92 -16.23
CA GLN A 94 7.64 -1.30 -16.29
C GLN A 94 7.27 -0.61 -14.97
N VAL A 95 7.48 -1.27 -13.83
CA VAL A 95 7.22 -0.68 -12.52
C VAL A 95 8.13 0.52 -12.28
N LEU A 96 9.42 0.41 -12.57
CA LEU A 96 10.37 1.53 -12.45
C LEU A 96 9.99 2.72 -13.33
N THR A 97 9.48 2.46 -14.52
CA THR A 97 8.99 3.50 -15.44
C THR A 97 7.76 4.19 -14.86
N THR A 98 6.79 3.41 -14.37
CA THR A 98 5.57 3.92 -13.72
C THR A 98 5.89 4.83 -12.54
N LEU A 99 6.90 4.48 -11.76
CA LEU A 99 7.34 5.22 -10.57
C LEU A 99 8.36 6.33 -10.87
N ARG A 100 8.72 6.55 -12.15
CA ARG A 100 9.77 7.50 -12.57
C ARG A 100 11.14 7.22 -11.96
N LEU A 101 11.41 5.95 -11.56
CA LEU A 101 12.68 5.50 -10.96
C LEU A 101 13.62 4.81 -11.94
N LEU A 102 13.22 4.56 -13.19
CA LEU A 102 14.05 3.87 -14.18
C LEU A 102 15.46 4.48 -14.37
N PRO A 103 15.64 5.82 -14.41
CA PRO A 103 16.98 6.42 -14.49
C PRO A 103 17.86 6.15 -13.28
N LEU A 104 17.26 5.73 -12.17
CA LEU A 104 17.95 5.44 -10.89
C LEU A 104 18.10 3.95 -10.65
N ALA A 105 17.76 3.08 -11.60
CA ALA A 105 17.73 1.62 -11.43
C ALA A 105 19.04 1.03 -10.86
N GLY A 106 20.18 1.52 -11.30
CA GLY A 106 21.52 1.10 -10.83
C GLY A 106 22.04 1.85 -9.59
N ARG A 107 21.27 2.83 -9.06
CA ARG A 107 21.68 3.61 -7.89
C ARG A 107 21.36 2.84 -6.61
N GLN A 108 22.24 2.91 -5.60
CA GLN A 108 21.95 2.35 -4.28
C GLN A 108 20.75 3.04 -3.65
N ALA A 109 19.84 2.25 -3.08
CA ALA A 109 18.60 2.75 -2.48
C ALA A 109 18.86 3.67 -1.27
N GLY A 110 19.96 3.45 -0.55
CA GLY A 110 20.37 4.34 0.53
C GLY A 110 20.60 5.80 0.13
N LEU A 111 20.95 6.05 -1.15
CA LEU A 111 21.22 7.38 -1.72
C LEU A 111 19.98 8.08 -2.30
N LEU A 112 18.82 7.47 -2.21
CA LEU A 112 17.55 8.05 -2.64
C LEU A 112 17.04 9.08 -1.65
N SER A 113 16.28 10.08 -2.16
CA SER A 113 15.49 10.97 -1.30
C SER A 113 14.42 10.19 -0.53
N HIS A 114 13.81 10.82 0.48
CA HIS A 114 12.73 10.20 1.23
C HIS A 114 11.57 9.80 0.32
N GLY A 115 11.07 10.69 -0.51
CA GLY A 115 10.00 10.40 -1.48
C GLY A 115 10.36 9.29 -2.47
N GLN A 116 11.61 9.29 -2.98
CA GLN A 116 12.08 8.22 -3.86
C GLN A 116 12.11 6.85 -3.16
N LYS A 117 12.49 6.79 -1.86
CA LYS A 117 12.41 5.56 -1.05
C LYS A 117 10.96 5.10 -0.88
N GLN A 118 10.02 6.03 -0.68
CA GLN A 118 8.59 5.74 -0.62
C GLN A 118 8.08 5.14 -1.94
N PHE A 119 8.47 5.73 -3.09
CA PHE A 119 8.12 5.18 -4.40
C PHE A 119 8.75 3.80 -4.64
N LEU A 120 10.00 3.58 -4.22
CA LEU A 120 10.64 2.28 -4.32
C LEU A 120 9.87 1.22 -3.51
N GLU A 121 9.43 1.54 -2.29
CA GLU A 121 8.63 0.64 -1.47
C GLU A 121 7.28 0.29 -2.12
N ILE A 122 6.58 1.29 -2.71
CA ILE A 122 5.38 1.05 -3.51
C ILE A 122 5.71 0.12 -4.68
N GLY A 123 6.84 0.32 -5.35
CA GLY A 123 7.32 -0.55 -6.42
C GLY A 123 7.53 -1.99 -6.00
N MET A 124 8.13 -2.20 -4.82
CA MET A 124 8.33 -3.54 -4.25
C MET A 124 7.00 -4.26 -3.98
N LEU A 125 5.92 -3.52 -3.74
CA LEU A 125 4.57 -4.09 -3.66
C LEU A 125 4.00 -4.37 -5.06
N LEU A 126 4.12 -3.45 -5.99
CA LEU A 126 3.55 -3.56 -7.34
C LEU A 126 4.12 -4.72 -8.15
N VAL A 127 5.42 -5.02 -8.01
CA VAL A 127 6.02 -6.18 -8.71
C VAL A 127 5.45 -7.52 -8.26
N GLN A 128 4.76 -7.55 -7.11
CA GLN A 128 4.09 -8.74 -6.58
C GLN A 128 2.65 -8.92 -7.09
N GLU A 129 2.12 -7.99 -7.92
CA GLU A 129 0.74 -7.99 -8.43
C GLU A 129 -0.31 -8.14 -7.32
N PRO A 130 -0.35 -7.24 -6.36
CA PRO A 130 -1.33 -7.32 -5.29
C PRO A 130 -2.73 -7.03 -5.85
N GLN A 131 -3.75 -7.68 -5.29
CA GLN A 131 -5.15 -7.33 -5.57
C GLN A 131 -5.60 -6.14 -4.72
N LEU A 132 -5.07 -6.05 -3.49
CA LEU A 132 -5.32 -4.96 -2.55
C LEU A 132 -4.01 -4.36 -2.05
N LEU A 133 -3.88 -3.06 -2.10
CA LEU A 133 -2.80 -2.28 -1.51
C LEU A 133 -3.29 -1.55 -0.26
N LEU A 134 -2.64 -1.82 0.87
CA LEU A 134 -2.85 -1.13 2.13
C LEU A 134 -1.73 -0.12 2.33
N LEU A 135 -2.04 1.16 2.33
CA LEU A 135 -1.08 2.25 2.34
C LEU A 135 -1.32 3.13 3.58
N ASP A 136 -0.35 3.14 4.49
CA ASP A 136 -0.42 3.91 5.75
C ASP A 136 0.47 5.15 5.60
N GLU A 137 -0.15 6.33 5.58
CA GLU A 137 0.47 7.65 5.38
C GLU A 137 1.47 7.67 4.20
N PRO A 138 1.02 7.32 2.98
CA PRO A 138 1.92 7.17 1.83
C PRO A 138 2.60 8.45 1.40
N VAL A 139 2.05 9.61 1.71
CA VAL A 139 2.62 10.93 1.30
C VAL A 139 3.33 11.66 2.44
N ALA A 140 3.46 11.04 3.62
CA ALA A 140 4.13 11.65 4.76
C ALA A 140 5.57 12.05 4.42
N GLY A 141 5.90 13.35 4.60
CA GLY A 141 7.24 13.90 4.34
C GLY A 141 7.61 14.05 2.86
N MET A 142 6.66 13.95 1.95
CA MET A 142 6.81 14.26 0.54
C MET A 142 6.67 15.76 0.28
N THR A 143 7.28 16.24 -0.79
CA THR A 143 7.04 17.57 -1.34
C THR A 143 5.68 17.62 -2.05
N ASP A 144 5.15 18.84 -2.28
CA ASP A 144 3.87 19.01 -3.00
C ASP A 144 3.88 18.32 -4.36
N ALA A 145 4.98 18.42 -5.11
CA ALA A 145 5.12 17.78 -6.42
C ALA A 145 5.16 16.23 -6.33
N GLU A 146 5.76 15.67 -5.27
CA GLU A 146 5.75 14.22 -5.02
C GLU A 146 4.35 13.76 -4.60
N THR A 147 3.64 14.55 -3.79
CA THR A 147 2.26 14.28 -3.38
C THR A 147 1.30 14.28 -4.57
N GLU A 148 1.41 15.29 -5.45
CA GLU A 148 0.61 15.36 -6.67
C GLU A 148 0.88 14.16 -7.60
N PHE A 149 2.15 13.81 -7.81
CA PHE A 149 2.50 12.62 -8.58
C PHE A 149 1.97 11.34 -7.92
N THR A 150 1.98 11.25 -6.59
CA THR A 150 1.42 10.09 -5.87
C THR A 150 -0.09 9.97 -6.10
N ALA A 151 -0.81 11.10 -6.12
CA ALA A 151 -2.23 11.11 -6.43
C ALA A 151 -2.53 10.62 -7.85
N GLU A 152 -1.77 11.09 -8.86
CA GLU A 152 -1.86 10.60 -10.24
C GLU A 152 -1.57 9.11 -10.34
N LEU A 153 -0.51 8.66 -9.66
CA LEU A 153 -0.12 7.25 -9.60
C LEU A 153 -1.26 6.38 -9.05
N PHE A 154 -1.86 6.77 -7.92
CA PHE A 154 -2.92 5.99 -7.28
C PHE A 154 -4.19 5.92 -8.14
N LYS A 155 -4.56 7.01 -8.81
CA LYS A 155 -5.64 6.99 -9.81
C LYS A 155 -5.38 5.99 -10.93
N GLY A 156 -4.16 5.98 -11.47
CA GLY A 156 -3.78 5.03 -12.51
C GLY A 156 -3.67 3.57 -12.02
N LEU A 157 -3.47 3.35 -10.72
CA LEU A 157 -3.45 2.01 -10.13
C LEU A 157 -4.86 1.49 -9.81
N ALA A 158 -5.82 2.36 -9.54
CA ALA A 158 -7.18 2.00 -9.14
C ALA A 158 -7.92 1.14 -10.18
N ASP A 159 -7.56 1.25 -11.47
CA ASP A 159 -8.12 0.40 -12.53
C ASP A 159 -7.75 -1.09 -12.39
N LYS A 160 -6.63 -1.39 -11.73
CA LYS A 160 -6.06 -2.75 -11.64
C LYS A 160 -5.99 -3.29 -10.21
N HIS A 161 -5.99 -2.40 -9.23
CA HIS A 161 -5.78 -2.72 -7.83
C HIS A 161 -6.83 -2.02 -6.96
N SER A 162 -7.31 -2.69 -5.92
CA SER A 162 -8.04 -1.99 -4.86
C SER A 162 -7.04 -1.27 -3.96
N LEU A 163 -7.32 -0.02 -3.62
CA LEU A 163 -6.47 0.79 -2.75
C LEU A 163 -7.22 1.11 -1.46
N MET A 164 -6.58 0.86 -0.32
CA MET A 164 -7.03 1.36 0.97
C MET A 164 -5.93 2.25 1.54
N VAL A 165 -6.22 3.53 1.66
CA VAL A 165 -5.27 4.54 2.10
C VAL A 165 -5.71 5.09 3.45
N VAL A 166 -4.79 5.16 4.40
CA VAL A 166 -4.99 5.86 5.67
C VAL A 166 -4.17 7.14 5.61
N GLU A 167 -4.85 8.26 5.65
CA GLU A 167 -4.24 9.59 5.54
C GLU A 167 -5.01 10.60 6.39
N HIS A 168 -4.34 11.69 6.70
CA HIS A 168 -4.90 12.84 7.41
C HIS A 168 -4.86 14.12 6.55
N ASP A 169 -4.18 14.11 5.41
CA ASP A 169 -4.21 15.18 4.42
C ASP A 169 -5.51 15.11 3.60
N MET A 170 -6.46 15.99 3.96
CA MET A 170 -7.78 16.02 3.30
C MET A 170 -7.72 16.45 1.83
N GLY A 171 -6.70 17.23 1.46
CA GLY A 171 -6.48 17.62 0.05
C GLY A 171 -6.06 16.42 -0.79
N PHE A 172 -5.12 15.63 -0.28
CA PHE A 172 -4.70 14.39 -0.93
C PHE A 172 -5.85 13.37 -0.98
N VAL A 173 -6.53 13.13 0.16
CA VAL A 173 -7.69 12.22 0.21
C VAL A 173 -8.75 12.64 -0.80
N GLY A 174 -9.09 13.93 -0.88
CA GLY A 174 -10.05 14.45 -1.83
C GLY A 174 -9.66 14.26 -3.29
N SER A 175 -8.37 14.14 -3.56
CA SER A 175 -7.87 13.93 -4.91
C SER A 175 -7.94 12.49 -5.40
N ILE A 176 -8.04 11.49 -4.48
CA ILE A 176 -7.91 10.06 -4.84
C ILE A 176 -9.08 9.19 -4.40
N ALA A 177 -9.88 9.62 -3.40
CA ALA A 177 -10.83 8.74 -2.75
C ALA A 177 -12.22 8.77 -3.40
N ASP A 178 -12.74 7.60 -3.74
CA ASP A 178 -14.15 7.41 -4.12
C ASP A 178 -15.04 7.26 -2.89
N HIS A 179 -14.51 6.68 -1.80
CA HIS A 179 -15.21 6.44 -0.55
C HIS A 179 -14.30 6.75 0.64
N VAL A 180 -14.82 7.50 1.60
CA VAL A 180 -14.10 7.93 2.80
C VAL A 180 -14.77 7.36 4.04
N THR A 181 -13.98 6.83 4.98
CA THR A 181 -14.42 6.43 6.30
C THR A 181 -13.63 7.21 7.35
N VAL A 182 -14.32 8.00 8.15
CA VAL A 182 -13.72 8.75 9.27
C VAL A 182 -13.82 7.95 10.54
N LEU A 183 -12.66 7.79 11.19
CA LEU A 183 -12.53 7.08 12.47
C LEU A 183 -12.24 8.09 13.59
N HIS A 184 -13.00 8.03 14.66
CA HIS A 184 -12.77 8.83 15.86
C HIS A 184 -12.88 7.96 17.12
N GLN A 185 -11.90 8.07 18.03
CA GLN A 185 -11.84 7.31 19.29
C GLN A 185 -12.12 5.80 19.14
N GLY A 186 -11.66 5.23 18.02
CA GLY A 186 -11.81 3.81 17.77
C GLY A 186 -13.15 3.38 17.15
N SER A 187 -14.03 4.31 16.81
CA SER A 187 -15.32 4.03 16.18
C SER A 187 -15.43 4.71 14.82
N VAL A 188 -16.27 4.16 13.94
CA VAL A 188 -16.63 4.83 12.69
C VAL A 188 -17.54 6.01 13.02
N LEU A 189 -17.06 7.21 12.72
CA LEU A 189 -17.81 8.46 12.92
C LEU A 189 -18.75 8.75 11.75
N ALA A 190 -18.22 8.68 10.53
CA ALA A 190 -18.95 8.90 9.29
C ALA A 190 -18.31 8.09 8.15
N GLN A 191 -19.11 7.81 7.12
CA GLN A 191 -18.62 7.20 5.88
C GLN A 191 -19.50 7.58 4.69
N GLY A 192 -18.90 7.72 3.51
CA GLY A 192 -19.57 8.11 2.28
C GLY A 192 -18.61 8.78 1.29
N SER A 193 -19.13 9.58 0.36
CA SER A 193 -18.28 10.45 -0.45
C SER A 193 -17.57 11.50 0.42
N LEU A 194 -16.49 12.09 -0.07
CA LEU A 194 -15.79 13.15 0.66
C LEU A 194 -16.75 14.29 1.03
N GLU A 195 -17.61 14.72 0.09
CA GLU A 195 -18.59 15.79 0.32
C GLU A 195 -19.58 15.45 1.44
N GLN A 196 -20.09 14.20 1.47
CA GLN A 196 -20.99 13.72 2.52
C GLN A 196 -20.31 13.72 3.89
N VAL A 197 -19.05 13.27 3.93
CA VAL A 197 -18.27 13.20 5.17
C VAL A 197 -17.92 14.60 5.68
N GLN A 198 -17.56 15.54 4.81
CA GLN A 198 -17.26 16.92 5.16
C GLN A 198 -18.49 17.70 5.62
N ALA A 199 -19.69 17.31 5.17
CA ALA A 199 -20.96 17.93 5.58
C ALA A 199 -21.51 17.34 6.89
N ASP A 200 -20.96 16.26 7.41
CA ASP A 200 -21.41 15.65 8.67
C ASP A 200 -21.01 16.53 9.86
N GLU A 201 -21.98 17.04 10.61
CA GLU A 201 -21.74 17.95 11.75
C GLU A 201 -20.78 17.35 12.78
N ARG A 202 -20.82 16.04 13.00
CA ARG A 202 -19.93 15.34 13.94
C ARG A 202 -18.47 15.33 13.46
N VAL A 203 -18.24 15.30 12.14
CA VAL A 203 -16.89 15.39 11.56
C VAL A 203 -16.38 16.81 11.65
N VAL A 204 -17.24 17.81 11.38
CA VAL A 204 -16.91 19.23 11.51
C VAL A 204 -16.49 19.56 12.95
N GLU A 205 -17.24 19.08 13.94
CA GLU A 205 -16.95 19.34 15.38
C GLU A 205 -15.60 18.74 15.82
N VAL A 206 -15.17 17.64 15.23
CA VAL A 206 -13.97 16.90 15.67
C VAL A 206 -12.72 17.25 14.88
N TYR A 207 -12.84 17.58 13.59
CA TYR A 207 -11.69 17.67 12.67
C TYR A 207 -11.57 19.00 11.92
N LEU A 208 -12.57 19.85 11.94
CA LEU A 208 -12.60 21.16 11.29
C LEU A 208 -12.87 22.28 12.31
#